data_b55de9634aa13a23e8fa7f713d3659c6
#
_entry.id   b55de9634aa13a23e8fa7f713d3659c6
#
_cell.length_a   1.000
_cell.length_b   1.000
_cell.length_c   1.000
_cell.angle_alpha   90.00
_cell.angle_beta   90.00
_cell.angle_gamma   90.00
#
_symmetry.space_group_name_H-M   'P 1'
#
loop_
_entity.id
_entity.type
_entity.pdbx_description
1 polymer ?
#
loop_
_entity_poly.entity_id
_entity_poly.type
_entity_poly.pdbx_seq_one_letter_code
_entity_poly.pdbx_strand_id
1 'polypeptide(L)'
;MTLGRVLSIVLSCLLIHATPTLALTDKEIIAQLRSPENSTGNIADAVETVTGHRGWMSADMKPLFDVKIVGKAVTALMTRGLKTDNREYPPYHLQILDTAEPGSILVYVMEDGLNVAAIGNLMATTAQIRELEGIVIDGAARDITAIRAIQFPVFTRRVSPATSVGRMIPVAKQIAVMCGGVLVNPDDFIVGDPDGVVVIPHDAAEAVLKLLAEYDQKESKMMPIIKREKSILKAI
;
A
#
# COMPACT_ATOMS: atom_id res chain seq x y z
N MET A 1 -27.72 -78.77 2.07
CA MET A 1 -27.06 -78.00 1.00
C MET A 1 -27.71 -76.59 0.93
N THR A 2 -27.19 -75.65 1.59
CA THR A 2 -27.72 -74.26 1.63
C THR A 2 -26.61 -73.32 1.18
N LEU A 3 -26.79 -72.68 0.00
CA LEU A 3 -25.91 -71.72 -0.62
C LEU A 3 -26.01 -70.38 0.13
N GLY A 4 -24.93 -69.94 0.74
CA GLY A 4 -24.77 -68.59 1.28
C GLY A 4 -24.53 -67.58 0.18
N ARG A 5 -25.37 -66.56 0.06
CA ARG A 5 -25.16 -65.39 -0.81
C ARG A 5 -24.25 -64.38 -0.07
N VAL A 6 -23.03 -64.17 -0.61
CA VAL A 6 -22.14 -63.11 -0.19
C VAL A 6 -22.58 -61.80 -0.87
N LEU A 7 -23.02 -60.82 -0.09
CA LEU A 7 -23.41 -59.48 -0.56
C LEU A 7 -22.16 -58.60 -0.54
N SER A 8 -21.57 -58.34 -1.72
CA SER A 8 -20.47 -57.37 -1.89
C SER A 8 -21.03 -55.95 -1.86
N ILE A 9 -20.73 -55.21 -0.80
CA ILE A 9 -21.00 -53.77 -0.73
C ILE A 9 -19.79 -53.06 -1.40
N VAL A 10 -20.03 -52.52 -2.58
CA VAL A 10 -19.05 -51.60 -3.25
C VAL A 10 -19.21 -50.22 -2.62
N LEU A 11 -18.26 -49.85 -1.77
CA LEU A 11 -18.15 -48.52 -1.20
C LEU A 11 -17.58 -47.57 -2.26
N SER A 12 -18.44 -46.83 -2.95
CA SER A 12 -18.02 -45.79 -3.90
C SER A 12 -17.48 -44.57 -3.15
N CYS A 13 -16.17 -44.44 -3.05
CA CYS A 13 -15.55 -43.21 -2.55
C CYS A 13 -15.73 -42.10 -3.60
N LEU A 14 -16.65 -41.17 -3.35
CA LEU A 14 -16.71 -39.91 -4.07
C LEU A 14 -15.48 -39.08 -3.69
N LEU A 15 -14.46 -39.08 -4.54
CA LEU A 15 -13.36 -38.12 -4.48
C LEU A 15 -13.92 -36.73 -4.88
N ILE A 16 -14.24 -35.94 -3.88
CA ILE A 16 -14.50 -34.51 -4.10
C ILE A 16 -13.18 -33.87 -4.55
N HIS A 17 -13.02 -33.70 -5.85
CA HIS A 17 -11.93 -32.91 -6.40
C HIS A 17 -12.22 -31.45 -6.07
N ALA A 18 -11.59 -30.94 -5.00
CA ALA A 18 -11.48 -29.50 -4.78
C ALA A 18 -10.67 -28.94 -5.98
N THR A 19 -11.33 -28.22 -6.85
CA THR A 19 -10.62 -27.43 -7.87
C THR A 19 -9.71 -26.44 -7.14
N PRO A 20 -8.40 -26.42 -7.43
CA PRO A 20 -7.53 -25.42 -6.82
C PRO A 20 -8.05 -24.03 -7.24
N THR A 21 -8.45 -23.22 -6.28
CA THR A 21 -8.71 -21.80 -6.54
C THR A 21 -7.37 -21.22 -6.98
N LEU A 22 -7.30 -20.73 -8.20
CA LEU A 22 -6.09 -20.09 -8.71
C LEU A 22 -5.85 -18.83 -7.87
N ALA A 23 -4.63 -18.66 -7.35
CA ALA A 23 -4.24 -17.46 -6.63
C ALA A 23 -4.44 -16.21 -7.50
N LEU A 24 -4.87 -15.12 -6.91
CA LEU A 24 -5.05 -13.84 -7.62
C LEU A 24 -3.70 -13.29 -8.09
N THR A 25 -3.68 -12.74 -9.29
CA THR A 25 -2.53 -11.99 -9.78
C THR A 25 -2.45 -10.62 -9.08
N ASP A 26 -1.24 -10.04 -8.97
CA ASP A 26 -1.04 -8.68 -8.44
C ASP A 26 -1.96 -7.65 -9.12
N LYS A 27 -2.16 -7.79 -10.43
CA LYS A 27 -3.05 -6.91 -11.20
C LYS A 27 -4.51 -7.01 -10.76
N GLU A 28 -4.99 -8.21 -10.47
CA GLU A 28 -6.34 -8.45 -9.96
C GLU A 28 -6.50 -7.92 -8.53
N ILE A 29 -5.48 -8.11 -7.68
CA ILE A 29 -5.45 -7.56 -6.32
C ILE A 29 -5.52 -6.03 -6.37
N ILE A 30 -4.66 -5.38 -7.17
CA ILE A 30 -4.66 -3.92 -7.33
C ILE A 30 -6.02 -3.42 -7.83
N ALA A 31 -6.62 -4.11 -8.80
CA ALA A 31 -7.92 -3.72 -9.35
C ALA A 31 -9.03 -3.78 -8.28
N GLN A 32 -9.04 -4.81 -7.43
CA GLN A 32 -10.00 -4.94 -6.34
C GLN A 32 -9.74 -3.89 -5.24
N LEU A 33 -8.49 -3.68 -4.81
CA LEU A 33 -8.15 -2.65 -3.83
C LEU A 33 -8.49 -1.22 -4.30
N ARG A 34 -8.52 -0.99 -5.61
CA ARG A 34 -8.87 0.31 -6.21
C ARG A 34 -10.37 0.60 -6.18
N SER A 35 -11.20 -0.41 -5.92
CA SER A 35 -12.66 -0.23 -5.82
C SER A 35 -13.02 0.90 -4.85
N PRO A 36 -14.04 1.74 -5.17
CA PRO A 36 -14.49 2.82 -4.30
C PRO A 36 -14.97 2.36 -2.91
N GLU A 37 -15.48 1.13 -2.81
CA GLU A 37 -15.95 0.53 -1.57
C GLU A 37 -14.80 0.24 -0.59
N ASN A 38 -13.59 0.05 -1.10
CA ASN A 38 -12.40 -0.25 -0.32
C ASN A 38 -11.69 1.02 0.12
N SER A 39 -12.22 1.72 1.13
CA SER A 39 -11.55 2.87 1.76
C SER A 39 -10.29 2.42 2.51
N THR A 40 -9.34 3.34 2.73
CA THR A 40 -8.17 3.03 3.58
C THR A 40 -8.59 2.67 5.02
N GLY A 41 -9.72 3.17 5.51
CA GLY A 41 -10.28 2.79 6.81
C GLY A 41 -10.61 1.28 6.87
N ASN A 42 -11.44 0.80 5.95
CA ASN A 42 -11.81 -0.62 5.88
C ASN A 42 -10.58 -1.51 5.62
N ILE A 43 -9.65 -1.05 4.78
CA ILE A 43 -8.40 -1.78 4.52
C ILE A 43 -7.54 -1.85 5.79
N ALA A 44 -7.42 -0.78 6.57
CA ALA A 44 -6.66 -0.77 7.82
C ALA A 44 -7.20 -1.79 8.82
N ASP A 45 -8.52 -1.81 9.03
CA ASP A 45 -9.20 -2.77 9.91
C ASP A 45 -9.01 -4.22 9.43
N ALA A 46 -9.09 -4.44 8.11
CA ALA A 46 -8.88 -5.77 7.53
C ALA A 46 -7.43 -6.24 7.68
N VAL A 47 -6.44 -5.37 7.44
CA VAL A 47 -5.01 -5.70 7.62
C VAL A 47 -4.73 -6.05 9.08
N GLU A 48 -5.20 -5.24 10.03
CA GLU A 48 -5.01 -5.52 11.46
C GLU A 48 -5.66 -6.84 11.88
N THR A 49 -6.86 -7.12 11.38
CA THR A 49 -7.57 -8.37 11.67
C THR A 49 -6.82 -9.59 11.11
N VAL A 50 -6.31 -9.51 9.89
CA VAL A 50 -5.64 -10.62 9.21
C VAL A 50 -4.23 -10.87 9.76
N THR A 51 -3.48 -9.79 10.01
CA THR A 51 -2.05 -9.88 10.36
C THR A 51 -1.77 -9.79 11.85
N GLY A 52 -2.70 -9.27 12.65
CA GLY A 52 -2.50 -8.93 14.06
C GLY A 52 -1.61 -7.70 14.27
N HIS A 53 -1.29 -6.97 13.21
CA HIS A 53 -0.40 -5.81 13.26
C HIS A 53 -1.01 -4.59 12.58
N ARG A 54 -0.62 -3.41 13.05
CA ARG A 54 -0.97 -2.14 12.45
C ARG A 54 -0.47 -2.04 11.01
N GLY A 55 -1.37 -1.80 10.05
CA GLY A 55 -1.03 -1.56 8.64
C GLY A 55 -1.03 -0.09 8.21
N TRP A 56 -1.59 0.84 9.02
CA TRP A 56 -1.69 2.26 8.65
C TRP A 56 -0.50 3.08 9.12
N MET A 57 -0.03 3.98 8.27
CA MET A 57 1.06 4.90 8.57
C MET A 57 0.61 6.02 9.54
N SER A 58 1.57 6.78 10.07
CA SER A 58 1.28 7.89 10.98
C SER A 58 0.29 8.91 10.37
N ALA A 59 -0.59 9.47 11.20
CA ALA A 59 -1.71 10.31 10.77
C ALA A 59 -1.32 11.60 10.04
N ASP A 60 -0.06 12.03 10.14
CA ASP A 60 0.51 13.16 9.42
C ASP A 60 1.00 12.80 7.99
N MET A 61 0.93 11.53 7.58
CA MET A 61 1.15 11.08 6.20
C MET A 61 -0.08 11.42 5.37
N LYS A 62 -0.02 12.52 4.61
CA LYS A 62 -1.18 13.04 3.87
C LYS A 62 -0.87 13.31 2.40
N PRO A 63 -1.85 13.17 1.50
CA PRO A 63 -1.68 13.53 0.11
C PRO A 63 -1.62 15.06 -0.06
N LEU A 64 -0.95 15.50 -1.10
CA LEU A 64 -0.90 16.94 -1.46
C LEU A 64 -2.23 17.45 -2.03
N PHE A 65 -3.11 16.57 -2.48
CA PHE A 65 -4.48 16.84 -2.95
C PHE A 65 -5.31 15.56 -2.87
N ASP A 66 -6.62 15.65 -2.98
CA ASP A 66 -7.52 14.50 -2.87
C ASP A 66 -7.31 13.53 -4.03
N VAL A 67 -6.79 12.34 -3.71
CA VAL A 67 -6.48 11.30 -4.69
C VAL A 67 -6.44 9.93 -3.99
N LYS A 68 -6.78 8.87 -4.72
CA LYS A 68 -6.55 7.49 -4.31
C LYS A 68 -5.44 6.88 -5.15
N ILE A 69 -4.48 6.24 -4.49
CA ILE A 69 -3.41 5.46 -5.14
C ILE A 69 -3.46 4.02 -4.68
N VAL A 70 -3.14 3.09 -5.59
CA VAL A 70 -3.00 1.66 -5.30
C VAL A 70 -1.91 1.08 -6.17
N GLY A 71 -0.88 0.50 -5.56
CA GLY A 71 0.23 -0.10 -6.30
C GLY A 71 1.18 -0.87 -5.41
N LYS A 72 2.22 -1.44 -6.02
CA LYS A 72 3.27 -2.17 -5.29
C LYS A 72 4.37 -1.21 -4.84
N ALA A 73 4.90 -1.46 -3.65
CA ALA A 73 5.97 -0.67 -3.08
C ALA A 73 7.31 -0.94 -3.77
N VAL A 74 8.01 0.13 -4.15
CA VAL A 74 9.44 0.15 -4.41
C VAL A 74 10.10 1.09 -3.40
N THR A 75 11.09 0.60 -2.65
CA THR A 75 11.55 1.25 -1.42
C THR A 75 12.94 1.88 -1.57
N ALA A 76 13.16 3.04 -0.96
CA ALA A 76 14.46 3.69 -0.85
C ALA A 76 14.66 4.28 0.54
N LEU A 77 15.87 4.09 1.08
CA LEU A 77 16.29 4.59 2.38
C LEU A 77 17.38 5.65 2.23
N MET A 78 17.18 6.76 2.91
CA MET A 78 18.17 7.83 3.07
C MET A 78 18.37 8.12 4.56
N THR A 79 19.59 8.45 4.96
CA THR A 79 19.92 8.87 6.32
C THR A 79 20.64 10.20 6.32
N ARG A 80 20.82 10.81 7.50
CA ARG A 80 21.56 12.06 7.63
C ARG A 80 23.01 11.91 7.21
N GLY A 81 23.48 12.83 6.36
CA GLY A 81 24.87 12.98 6.00
C GLY A 81 25.59 14.02 6.88
N LEU A 82 26.87 13.82 7.13
CA LEU A 82 27.72 14.85 7.70
C LEU A 82 28.17 15.80 6.57
N LYS A 83 28.14 17.12 6.79
CA LYS A 83 28.60 18.11 5.81
C LYS A 83 30.07 17.94 5.43
N THR A 84 30.85 17.26 6.26
CA THR A 84 32.27 16.97 6.07
C THR A 84 32.51 15.62 5.38
N ASP A 85 31.45 14.89 5.04
CA ASP A 85 31.57 13.63 4.34
C ASP A 85 31.79 13.87 2.84
N ASN A 86 33.00 13.60 2.36
CA ASN A 86 33.41 13.75 0.95
C ASN A 86 33.29 12.41 0.18
N ARG A 87 32.69 11.36 0.76
CA ARG A 87 32.48 10.07 0.08
C ARG A 87 31.45 10.22 -1.00
N GLU A 88 31.66 9.52 -2.11
CA GLU A 88 30.65 9.35 -3.15
C GLU A 88 29.72 8.20 -2.78
N TYR A 89 28.43 8.43 -2.90
CA TYR A 89 27.38 7.45 -2.63
C TYR A 89 26.62 7.16 -3.92
N PRO A 90 26.32 5.88 -4.22
CA PRO A 90 25.46 5.57 -5.33
C PRO A 90 24.10 6.28 -5.17
N PRO A 91 23.58 6.92 -6.22
CA PRO A 91 22.33 7.69 -6.13
C PRO A 91 21.10 6.77 -6.12
N TYR A 92 21.00 5.89 -5.14
CA TYR A 92 19.93 4.88 -5.04
C TYR A 92 18.52 5.46 -5.14
N HIS A 93 18.31 6.65 -4.56
CA HIS A 93 17.04 7.37 -4.61
C HIS A 93 16.67 7.87 -6.02
N LEU A 94 17.63 8.11 -6.89
CA LEU A 94 17.39 8.41 -8.31
C LEU A 94 17.30 7.14 -9.14
N GLN A 95 18.19 6.17 -8.89
CA GLN A 95 18.18 4.89 -9.60
C GLN A 95 16.84 4.18 -9.47
N ILE A 96 16.21 4.18 -8.27
CA ILE A 96 14.92 3.53 -8.09
C ILE A 96 13.82 4.24 -8.86
N LEU A 97 13.86 5.55 -8.94
CA LEU A 97 12.94 6.35 -9.74
C LEU A 97 13.05 5.99 -11.23
N ASP A 98 14.29 5.79 -11.73
CA ASP A 98 14.55 5.47 -13.14
C ASP A 98 14.25 4.00 -13.49
N THR A 99 14.21 3.09 -12.53
CA THR A 99 14.10 1.64 -12.78
C THR A 99 12.80 1.01 -12.29
N ALA A 100 11.97 1.74 -11.54
CA ALA A 100 10.68 1.23 -11.07
C ALA A 100 9.74 0.95 -12.25
N GLU A 101 8.97 -0.14 -12.13
CA GLU A 101 7.98 -0.52 -13.13
C GLU A 101 6.77 0.44 -13.10
N PRO A 102 6.11 0.69 -14.24
CA PRO A 102 4.88 1.45 -14.30
C PRO A 102 3.83 0.92 -13.30
N GLY A 103 3.09 1.82 -12.66
CA GLY A 103 2.10 1.47 -11.63
C GLY A 103 2.68 1.20 -10.23
N SER A 104 4.01 1.23 -10.06
CA SER A 104 4.64 1.14 -8.73
C SER A 104 4.44 2.41 -7.91
N ILE A 105 4.46 2.26 -6.58
CA ILE A 105 4.49 3.37 -5.63
C ILE A 105 5.88 3.44 -5.01
N LEU A 106 6.52 4.58 -5.17
CA LEU A 106 7.84 4.82 -4.61
C LEU A 106 7.73 5.22 -3.14
N VAL A 107 8.31 4.41 -2.25
CA VAL A 107 8.32 4.65 -0.80
C VAL A 107 9.69 5.15 -0.38
N TYR A 108 9.77 6.44 -0.09
CA TYR A 108 10.99 7.11 0.40
C TYR A 108 10.98 7.22 1.92
N VAL A 109 11.98 6.66 2.58
CA VAL A 109 12.22 6.88 4.01
C VAL A 109 13.46 7.76 4.19
N MET A 110 13.27 8.86 4.91
CA MET A 110 14.33 9.80 5.28
C MET A 110 14.51 9.77 6.79
N GLU A 111 15.43 8.95 7.27
CA GLU A 111 15.73 8.89 8.72
C GLU A 111 16.14 10.26 9.24
N ASP A 112 15.42 10.78 10.25
CA ASP A 112 15.58 12.13 10.81
C ASP A 112 15.43 13.27 9.77
N GLY A 113 14.79 13.00 8.62
CA GLY A 113 14.70 13.88 7.47
C GLY A 113 13.42 14.72 7.35
N LEU A 114 12.62 14.87 8.40
CA LEU A 114 11.31 15.55 8.32
C LEU A 114 11.37 17.03 7.88
N ASN A 115 12.51 17.69 8.04
CA ASN A 115 12.69 19.10 7.71
C ASN A 115 13.41 19.35 6.38
N VAL A 116 13.69 18.30 5.60
CA VAL A 116 14.32 18.41 4.28
C VAL A 116 13.54 17.62 3.25
N ALA A 117 13.41 18.19 2.05
CA ALA A 117 12.63 17.61 0.99
C ALA A 117 13.37 16.46 0.30
N ALA A 118 12.77 15.26 0.29
CA ALA A 118 13.23 14.13 -0.49
C ALA A 118 13.05 14.37 -1.97
N ILE A 119 11.90 14.93 -2.36
CA ILE A 119 11.54 15.20 -3.75
C ILE A 119 11.10 16.64 -3.96
N GLY A 120 11.19 17.08 -5.22
CA GLY A 120 10.59 18.29 -5.75
C GLY A 120 10.00 18.01 -7.13
N ASN A 121 9.66 19.08 -7.85
CA ASN A 121 8.98 19.02 -9.15
C ASN A 121 9.69 18.13 -10.18
N LEU A 122 11.01 18.18 -10.31
CA LEU A 122 11.74 17.38 -11.31
C LEU A 122 11.53 15.88 -11.09
N MET A 123 11.63 15.41 -9.85
CA MET A 123 11.43 13.99 -9.52
C MET A 123 9.97 13.59 -9.69
N ALA A 124 9.03 14.43 -9.27
CA ALA A 124 7.60 14.15 -9.47
C ALA A 124 7.23 14.08 -10.95
N THR A 125 7.77 14.99 -11.79
CA THR A 125 7.59 14.95 -13.24
C THR A 125 8.19 13.69 -13.86
N THR A 126 9.38 13.28 -13.43
CA THR A 126 10.03 12.05 -13.88
C THR A 126 9.16 10.84 -13.53
N ALA A 127 8.66 10.76 -12.29
CA ALA A 127 7.78 9.68 -11.84
C ALA A 127 6.48 9.61 -12.69
N GLN A 128 5.89 10.76 -13.00
CA GLN A 128 4.70 10.84 -13.86
C GLN A 128 4.99 10.33 -15.28
N ILE A 129 6.08 10.77 -15.89
CA ILE A 129 6.48 10.35 -17.25
C ILE A 129 6.77 8.84 -17.29
N ARG A 130 7.26 8.29 -16.18
CA ARG A 130 7.50 6.85 -16.03
C ARG A 130 6.27 6.06 -15.61
N GLU A 131 5.10 6.70 -15.57
CA GLU A 131 3.81 6.09 -15.24
C GLU A 131 3.80 5.42 -13.84
N LEU A 132 4.56 5.98 -12.88
CA LEU A 132 4.45 5.54 -11.49
C LEU A 132 3.09 5.96 -10.94
N GLU A 133 2.53 5.16 -10.05
CA GLU A 133 1.22 5.41 -9.44
C GLU A 133 1.25 6.56 -8.43
N GLY A 134 2.38 6.74 -7.74
CA GLY A 134 2.55 7.81 -6.76
C GLY A 134 3.84 7.67 -5.96
N ILE A 135 4.04 8.61 -5.04
CA ILE A 135 5.17 8.62 -4.11
C ILE A 135 4.67 8.81 -2.68
N VAL A 136 5.18 8.01 -1.75
CA VAL A 136 4.96 8.12 -0.29
C VAL A 136 6.29 8.46 0.37
N ILE A 137 6.32 9.52 1.20
CA ILE A 137 7.55 10.06 1.77
C ILE A 137 7.45 10.14 3.28
N ASP A 138 8.22 9.31 4.00
CA ASP A 138 8.50 9.54 5.43
C ASP A 138 9.57 10.62 5.58
N GLY A 139 9.15 11.85 5.35
CA GLY A 139 10.00 13.01 5.22
C GLY A 139 9.20 14.21 4.73
N ALA A 140 9.84 15.12 3.98
CA ALA A 140 9.20 16.27 3.38
C ALA A 140 9.25 16.25 1.84
N ALA A 141 8.33 17.01 1.23
CA ALA A 141 8.35 17.38 -0.18
C ALA A 141 8.52 18.89 -0.34
N ARG A 142 8.91 19.35 -1.54
CA ARG A 142 8.93 20.77 -1.94
C ARG A 142 8.28 20.97 -3.31
N ASP A 143 8.23 22.19 -3.79
CA ASP A 143 7.64 22.56 -5.08
C ASP A 143 6.15 22.17 -5.22
N ILE A 144 5.41 22.25 -4.11
CA ILE A 144 4.05 21.71 -3.97
C ILE A 144 3.09 22.26 -5.03
N THR A 145 3.19 23.56 -5.35
CA THR A 145 2.36 24.19 -6.39
C THR A 145 2.57 23.54 -7.76
N ALA A 146 3.82 23.26 -8.12
CA ALA A 146 4.15 22.59 -9.38
C ALA A 146 3.70 21.13 -9.41
N ILE A 147 3.88 20.39 -8.29
CA ILE A 147 3.43 19.00 -8.17
C ILE A 147 1.91 18.93 -8.29
N ARG A 148 1.17 19.83 -7.65
CA ARG A 148 -0.29 19.93 -7.79
C ARG A 148 -0.72 20.26 -9.22
N ALA A 149 0.03 21.13 -9.90
CA ALA A 149 -0.30 21.51 -11.28
C ALA A 149 -0.21 20.34 -12.27
N ILE A 150 0.75 19.43 -12.07
CA ILE A 150 0.85 18.21 -12.89
C ILE A 150 -0.04 17.06 -12.38
N GLN A 151 -0.78 17.26 -11.28
CA GLN A 151 -1.67 16.25 -10.67
C GLN A 151 -0.99 14.90 -10.40
N PHE A 152 0.31 14.90 -10.05
CA PHE A 152 1.00 13.67 -9.70
C PHE A 152 0.85 13.37 -8.19
N PRO A 153 0.40 12.15 -7.79
CA PRO A 153 0.12 11.82 -6.39
C PRO A 153 1.37 11.76 -5.53
N VAL A 154 1.43 12.57 -4.49
CA VAL A 154 2.49 12.57 -3.48
C VAL A 154 1.87 12.61 -2.10
N PHE A 155 2.20 11.63 -1.27
CA PHE A 155 1.91 11.57 0.15
C PHE A 155 3.16 11.91 0.94
N THR A 156 3.06 12.79 1.92
CA THR A 156 4.21 13.26 2.68
C THR A 156 3.81 13.67 4.08
N ARG A 157 4.74 13.54 5.03
CA ARG A 157 4.49 13.98 6.41
C ARG A 157 4.68 15.49 6.58
N ARG A 158 5.54 16.11 5.76
CA ARG A 158 5.88 17.53 5.89
C ARG A 158 6.12 18.18 4.53
N VAL A 159 6.13 19.48 4.55
CA VAL A 159 6.55 20.33 3.43
C VAL A 159 7.72 21.18 3.89
N SER A 160 8.81 21.23 3.13
CA SER A 160 9.99 22.03 3.45
C SER A 160 10.67 22.52 2.18
N PRO A 161 11.10 23.80 2.11
CA PRO A 161 11.85 24.32 0.95
C PRO A 161 13.30 23.80 0.90
N ALA A 162 13.83 23.26 2.01
CA ALA A 162 15.20 22.80 2.11
C ALA A 162 15.40 21.48 1.34
N THR A 163 16.44 21.43 0.47
CA THR A 163 16.79 20.21 -0.27
C THR A 163 17.51 19.18 0.59
N SER A 164 17.36 17.89 0.26
CA SER A 164 18.16 16.79 0.81
C SER A 164 19.61 16.78 0.33
N VAL A 165 19.92 17.44 -0.80
CA VAL A 165 21.28 17.48 -1.38
C VAL A 165 22.27 18.07 -0.37
N GLY A 166 23.34 17.33 -0.10
CA GLY A 166 24.38 17.69 0.88
C GLY A 166 23.93 17.58 2.35
N ARG A 167 22.73 16.99 2.62
CA ARG A 167 22.19 16.80 3.98
C ARG A 167 21.81 15.35 4.26
N MET A 168 21.41 14.64 3.22
CA MET A 168 21.00 13.23 3.30
C MET A 168 21.89 12.38 2.41
N ILE A 169 22.13 11.16 2.82
CA ILE A 169 22.93 10.15 2.12
C ILE A 169 22.00 9.02 1.70
N PRO A 170 22.01 8.59 0.42
CA PRO A 170 21.30 7.39 -0.01
C PRO A 170 21.98 6.16 0.59
N VAL A 171 21.22 5.34 1.31
CA VAL A 171 21.73 4.14 2.00
C VAL A 171 21.52 2.90 1.15
N ALA A 172 20.26 2.66 0.73
CA ALA A 172 19.87 1.48 -0.01
C ALA A 172 18.57 1.70 -0.80
N LYS A 173 18.29 0.76 -1.70
CA LYS A 173 17.02 0.62 -2.41
C LYS A 173 16.56 -0.83 -2.36
N GLN A 174 15.25 -1.06 -2.53
CA GLN A 174 14.63 -2.39 -2.55
C GLN A 174 15.01 -3.22 -1.31
N ILE A 175 14.86 -2.61 -0.14
CA ILE A 175 15.00 -3.24 1.18
C ILE A 175 13.75 -2.96 2.01
N ALA A 176 13.54 -3.75 3.06
CA ALA A 176 12.54 -3.44 4.07
C ALA A 176 12.85 -2.11 4.77
N VAL A 177 11.86 -1.24 4.91
CA VAL A 177 11.99 0.09 5.53
C VAL A 177 10.84 0.33 6.52
N MET A 178 11.11 1.16 7.55
CA MET A 178 10.05 1.66 8.43
C MET A 178 9.56 3.00 7.89
N CYS A 179 8.34 3.03 7.33
CA CYS A 179 7.73 4.23 6.78
C CYS A 179 6.49 4.63 7.58
N GLY A 180 6.47 5.84 8.13
CA GLY A 180 5.33 6.29 8.94
C GLY A 180 5.00 5.37 10.13
N GLY A 181 5.97 4.65 10.66
CA GLY A 181 5.82 3.71 11.78
C GLY A 181 5.28 2.33 11.38
N VAL A 182 5.29 1.99 10.09
CA VAL A 182 4.90 0.67 9.56
C VAL A 182 6.05 0.09 8.74
N LEU A 183 6.29 -1.21 8.87
CA LEU A 183 7.23 -1.94 8.02
C LEU A 183 6.67 -2.04 6.61
N VAL A 184 7.48 -1.67 5.63
CA VAL A 184 7.19 -1.80 4.20
C VAL A 184 8.28 -2.64 3.56
N ASN A 185 7.91 -3.79 3.04
CA ASN A 185 8.82 -4.59 2.21
C ASN A 185 8.66 -4.18 0.73
N PRO A 186 9.68 -4.36 -0.10
CA PRO A 186 9.49 -4.35 -1.55
C PRO A 186 8.35 -5.30 -1.93
N ASP A 187 7.53 -4.87 -2.89
CA ASP A 187 6.36 -5.58 -3.41
C ASP A 187 5.12 -5.63 -2.49
N ASP A 188 5.17 -5.15 -1.24
CA ASP A 188 3.95 -4.95 -0.45
C ASP A 188 2.97 -4.02 -1.20
N PHE A 189 1.66 -4.23 -1.06
CA PHE A 189 0.68 -3.33 -1.64
C PHE A 189 0.50 -2.09 -0.78
N ILE A 190 0.51 -0.93 -1.42
CA ILE A 190 0.26 0.37 -0.81
C ILE A 190 -1.08 0.88 -1.31
N VAL A 191 -1.93 1.30 -0.38
CA VAL A 191 -3.16 2.02 -0.67
C VAL A 191 -3.13 3.35 0.07
N GLY A 192 -3.35 4.43 -0.65
CA GLY A 192 -3.41 5.78 -0.07
C GLY A 192 -4.64 6.53 -0.56
N ASP A 193 -5.28 7.27 0.34
CA ASP A 193 -6.37 8.20 0.05
C ASP A 193 -6.31 9.41 1.01
N PRO A 194 -7.30 10.35 1.04
CA PRO A 194 -7.28 11.48 1.96
C PRO A 194 -7.19 11.13 3.44
N ASP A 195 -7.62 9.93 3.86
CA ASP A 195 -7.51 9.48 5.25
C ASP A 195 -6.07 9.13 5.64
N GLY A 196 -5.26 8.63 4.69
CA GLY A 196 -3.86 8.30 4.90
C GLY A 196 -3.34 7.19 4.00
N VAL A 197 -2.35 6.44 4.50
CA VAL A 197 -1.70 5.36 3.74
C VAL A 197 -1.74 4.07 4.56
N VAL A 198 -2.10 2.98 3.91
CA VAL A 198 -2.09 1.62 4.47
C VAL A 198 -1.17 0.73 3.66
N VAL A 199 -0.42 -0.09 4.36
CA VAL A 199 0.46 -1.14 3.82
C VAL A 199 -0.23 -2.48 4.00
N ILE A 200 -0.32 -3.26 2.94
CA ILE A 200 -0.84 -4.62 2.95
C ILE A 200 0.33 -5.53 2.60
N PRO A 201 0.79 -6.40 3.53
CA PRO A 201 1.81 -7.39 3.20
C PRO A 201 1.38 -8.22 2.00
N HIS A 202 2.31 -8.46 1.08
CA HIS A 202 2.00 -9.14 -0.19
C HIS A 202 1.30 -10.50 0.02
N ASP A 203 1.77 -11.28 0.97
CA ASP A 203 1.22 -12.59 1.31
C ASP A 203 -0.13 -12.56 2.04
N ALA A 204 -0.51 -11.42 2.62
CA ALA A 204 -1.80 -11.21 3.30
C ALA A 204 -2.90 -10.68 2.36
N ALA A 205 -2.57 -10.23 1.15
CA ALA A 205 -3.46 -9.45 0.29
C ALA A 205 -4.77 -10.18 -0.06
N GLU A 206 -4.73 -11.46 -0.40
CA GLU A 206 -5.94 -12.23 -0.71
C GLU A 206 -6.86 -12.39 0.50
N ALA A 207 -6.28 -12.62 1.69
CA ALA A 207 -7.07 -12.72 2.93
C ALA A 207 -7.71 -11.38 3.30
N VAL A 208 -6.98 -10.27 3.10
CA VAL A 208 -7.49 -8.90 3.27
C VAL A 208 -8.65 -8.64 2.31
N LEU A 209 -8.52 -8.94 1.02
CA LEU A 209 -9.59 -8.77 0.03
C LEU A 209 -10.84 -9.58 0.36
N LYS A 210 -10.68 -10.81 0.84
CA LYS A 210 -11.80 -11.63 1.28
C LYS A 210 -12.56 -10.96 2.44
N LEU A 211 -11.85 -10.44 3.41
CA LEU A 211 -12.46 -9.75 4.56
C LEU A 211 -13.13 -8.44 4.16
N LEU A 212 -12.54 -7.69 3.22
CA LEU A 212 -13.15 -6.48 2.66
C LEU A 212 -14.48 -6.76 1.98
N ALA A 213 -14.60 -7.87 1.25
CA ALA A 213 -15.86 -8.28 0.65
C ALA A 213 -16.94 -8.61 1.71
N GLU A 214 -16.53 -9.14 2.87
CA GLU A 214 -17.45 -9.38 4.01
C GLU A 214 -17.90 -8.05 4.63
N TYR A 215 -16.99 -7.06 4.76
CA TYR A 215 -17.31 -5.71 5.26
C TYR A 215 -18.29 -5.00 4.33
N ASP A 216 -18.01 -4.97 3.02
CA ASP A 216 -18.91 -4.36 2.03
C ASP A 216 -20.30 -4.99 2.06
N GLN A 217 -20.40 -6.33 2.13
CA GLN A 217 -21.68 -7.03 2.25
C GLN A 217 -22.43 -6.64 3.54
N LYS A 218 -21.73 -6.41 4.64
CA LYS A 218 -22.32 -5.99 5.91
C LYS A 218 -22.79 -4.55 5.81
N GLU A 219 -21.95 -3.64 5.35
CA GLU A 219 -22.26 -2.22 5.22
C GLU A 219 -23.40 -1.96 4.24
N SER A 220 -23.45 -2.69 3.12
CA SER A 220 -24.52 -2.58 2.13
C SER A 220 -25.90 -2.94 2.70
N LYS A 221 -25.96 -3.84 3.69
CA LYS A 221 -27.20 -4.19 4.43
C LYS A 221 -27.54 -3.15 5.49
N MET A 222 -26.55 -2.58 6.13
CA MET A 222 -26.73 -1.59 7.22
C MET A 222 -27.14 -0.22 6.70
N MET A 223 -26.57 0.24 5.59
CA MET A 223 -26.78 1.59 5.07
C MET A 223 -28.26 1.94 4.80
N PRO A 224 -29.11 1.10 4.18
CA PRO A 224 -30.54 1.37 4.03
C PRO A 224 -31.26 1.51 5.38
N ILE A 225 -30.87 0.72 6.38
CA ILE A 225 -31.47 0.77 7.72
C ILE A 225 -31.08 2.08 8.39
N ILE A 226 -29.81 2.47 8.36
CA ILE A 226 -29.32 3.75 8.89
C ILE A 226 -30.07 4.92 8.28
N LYS A 227 -30.22 4.93 6.95
CA LYS A 227 -30.94 6.00 6.23
C LYS A 227 -32.42 6.08 6.63
N ARG A 228 -33.10 4.95 6.78
CA ARG A 228 -34.51 4.88 7.17
C ARG A 228 -34.72 5.25 8.64
N GLU A 229 -33.96 4.63 9.53
CA GLU A 229 -34.14 4.75 10.98
C GLU A 229 -33.39 5.95 11.59
N LYS A 230 -32.47 6.56 10.83
CA LYS A 230 -31.54 7.63 11.28
C LYS A 230 -30.80 7.21 12.57
N SER A 231 -30.40 5.93 12.64
CA SER A 231 -29.79 5.30 13.81
C SER A 231 -28.86 4.18 13.40
N ILE A 232 -27.60 4.26 13.80
CA ILE A 232 -26.63 3.18 13.62
C ILE A 232 -26.95 2.00 14.54
N LEU A 233 -27.42 2.27 15.78
CA LEU A 233 -27.77 1.22 16.75
C LEU A 233 -28.89 0.29 16.26
N LYS A 234 -29.74 0.75 15.35
CA LYS A 234 -30.80 -0.08 14.76
C LYS A 234 -30.34 -0.88 13.54
N ALA A 235 -29.12 -0.65 13.09
CA ALA A 235 -28.57 -1.31 11.91
C ALA A 235 -27.55 -2.42 12.25
N ILE A 236 -26.99 -2.43 13.47
CA ILE A 236 -26.06 -3.43 14.00
C ILE A 236 -26.74 -4.61 14.65
#